data_1d4ef4cce23715ee45aafaa69511e660
#
_entry.id   1d4ef4cce23715ee45aafaa69511e660
#
_cell.length_a   1.000
_cell.length_b   1.000
_cell.length_c   1.000
_cell.angle_alpha   90.00
_cell.angle_beta   90.00
_cell.angle_gamma   90.00
#
_symmetry.space_group_name_H-M   'P 1'
#
loop_
_entity.id
_entity.type
_entity.pdbx_description
1 polymer ?
#
loop_
_entity_poly.entity_id
_entity_poly.type
_entity_poly.pdbx_seq_one_letter_code
_entity_poly.pdbx_strand_id
1 'polypeptide(L)'
;VITVPLVMEKIFKSKVAPVINKPVMKVITSIPGLNQIIFKKIRNTLLNAFGGNVREIVMGGAALNPDVEKWFRKFKLPFTVGYGMTEAAPLLAYEDWWDFASKSCGKPVDSVEVRIDSDDPINKVGEIQAKGISLMSGYYKNDEATKAAFTEDGWMRTGDLGVMDASGNIFIRGRSKNMILSANGQNIYPEEIEAVVNNQPYVIESVVVDRGASLVALVYADSDKLAADSVNVEEHMNVL
;
A
#
# COMPACT_ATOMS: atom_id res chain seq x y z
N VAL A 1 -2.38 16.51 6.09
CA VAL A 1 -2.00 16.42 4.67
C VAL A 1 -2.61 15.17 4.09
N ILE A 2 -3.31 15.29 2.95
CA ILE A 2 -3.83 14.11 2.22
C ILE A 2 -2.96 13.94 0.97
N THR A 3 -2.50 12.72 0.71
CA THR A 3 -1.60 12.41 -0.40
C THR A 3 -1.72 10.94 -0.85
N VAL A 4 -0.98 10.55 -1.86
CA VAL A 4 -0.84 9.14 -2.27
C VAL A 4 0.51 8.57 -1.83
N PRO A 5 0.61 7.26 -1.55
CA PRO A 5 1.84 6.61 -1.12
C PRO A 5 3.04 6.93 -2.00
N LEU A 6 2.86 6.92 -3.33
CA LEU A 6 3.93 7.18 -4.31
C LEU A 6 4.67 8.52 -4.08
N VAL A 7 3.95 9.57 -3.66
CA VAL A 7 4.58 10.88 -3.36
C VAL A 7 5.51 10.76 -2.15
N MET A 8 5.03 10.12 -1.08
CA MET A 8 5.82 9.93 0.13
C MET A 8 7.00 8.99 -0.09
N GLU A 9 6.82 7.96 -0.89
CA GLU A 9 7.88 7.02 -1.28
C GLU A 9 8.96 7.70 -2.14
N LYS A 10 8.58 8.57 -3.08
CA LYS A 10 9.54 9.39 -3.86
C LYS A 10 10.32 10.33 -2.95
N ILE A 11 9.65 10.99 -2.02
CA ILE A 11 10.33 11.84 -1.02
C ILE A 11 11.29 11.00 -0.17
N PHE A 12 10.85 9.83 0.30
CA PHE A 12 11.70 8.91 1.04
C PHE A 12 12.92 8.47 0.22
N LYS A 13 12.71 7.95 -1.00
CA LYS A 13 13.79 7.49 -1.90
C LYS A 13 14.79 8.62 -2.22
N SER A 14 14.31 9.85 -2.44
CA SER A 14 15.17 10.97 -2.84
C SER A 14 15.86 11.69 -1.67
N LYS A 15 15.23 11.82 -0.53
CA LYS A 15 15.72 12.66 0.59
C LYS A 15 16.21 11.85 1.80
N VAL A 16 15.61 10.70 2.06
CA VAL A 16 15.87 9.92 3.27
C VAL A 16 16.80 8.74 3.01
N ALA A 17 16.51 7.93 2.01
CA ALA A 17 17.28 6.72 1.70
C ALA A 17 18.79 6.99 1.47
N PRO A 18 19.20 8.05 0.74
CA PRO A 18 20.63 8.36 0.57
C PRO A 18 21.35 8.70 1.88
N VAL A 19 20.60 9.18 2.88
CA VAL A 19 21.17 9.51 4.20
C VAL A 19 21.30 8.26 5.05
N ILE A 20 20.24 7.47 5.19
CA ILE A 20 20.20 6.30 6.08
C ILE A 20 21.05 5.13 5.58
N ASN A 21 21.26 5.03 4.26
CA ASN A 21 22.05 3.96 3.64
C ASN A 21 23.57 4.16 3.77
N LYS A 22 24.05 5.33 4.21
CA LYS A 22 25.48 5.56 4.46
C LYS A 22 25.98 4.61 5.55
N PRO A 23 27.17 3.97 5.40
CA PRO A 23 27.71 3.03 6.39
C PRO A 23 27.75 3.60 7.80
N VAL A 24 28.20 4.85 7.95
CA VAL A 24 28.24 5.58 9.23
C VAL A 24 26.84 5.71 9.84
N MET A 25 25.81 5.98 9.02
CA MET A 25 24.43 6.12 9.50
C MET A 25 23.86 4.79 9.94
N LYS A 26 24.21 3.68 9.29
CA LYS A 26 23.80 2.33 9.73
C LYS A 26 24.32 2.03 11.13
N VAL A 27 25.56 2.40 11.43
CA VAL A 27 26.15 2.24 12.77
C VAL A 27 25.46 3.16 13.77
N ILE A 28 25.28 4.45 13.46
CA ILE A 28 24.68 5.41 14.39
C ILE A 28 23.21 5.05 14.69
N THR A 29 22.45 4.60 13.69
CA THR A 29 21.04 4.21 13.87
C THR A 29 20.87 2.89 14.62
N SER A 30 21.93 2.09 14.81
CA SER A 30 21.92 0.91 15.67
C SER A 30 22.21 1.21 17.14
N ILE A 31 22.71 2.41 17.47
CA ILE A 31 23.04 2.79 18.86
C ILE A 31 21.80 3.40 19.54
N PRO A 32 21.29 2.79 20.63
CA PRO A 32 20.17 3.33 21.39
C PRO A 32 20.45 4.77 21.88
N GLY A 33 19.47 5.66 21.73
CA GLY A 33 19.59 7.08 22.10
C GLY A 33 20.06 7.97 20.94
N LEU A 34 21.17 7.65 20.28
CA LEU A 34 21.64 8.40 19.10
C LEU A 34 20.67 8.26 17.92
N ASN A 35 20.11 7.08 17.72
CA ASN A 35 19.10 6.83 16.70
C ASN A 35 17.89 7.77 16.85
N GLN A 36 17.42 8.01 18.07
CA GLN A 36 16.25 8.87 18.31
C GLN A 36 16.50 10.33 17.90
N ILE A 37 17.69 10.85 18.12
CA ILE A 37 18.07 12.21 17.73
C ILE A 37 18.03 12.35 16.21
N ILE A 38 18.60 11.39 15.50
CA ILE A 38 18.62 11.37 14.03
C ILE A 38 17.22 11.18 13.46
N PHE A 39 16.45 10.22 13.99
CA PHE A 39 15.08 9.99 13.54
C PHE A 39 14.19 11.22 13.77
N LYS A 40 14.35 11.91 14.90
CA LYS A 40 13.68 13.19 15.15
C LYS A 40 14.07 14.26 14.12
N LYS A 41 15.36 14.34 13.75
CA LYS A 41 15.83 15.29 12.72
C LYS A 41 15.23 14.98 11.35
N ILE A 42 15.26 13.71 10.94
CA ILE A 42 14.65 13.25 9.67
C ILE A 42 13.16 13.56 9.65
N ARG A 43 12.44 13.19 10.72
CA ARG A 43 11.01 13.51 10.87
C ARG A 43 10.74 15.00 10.69
N ASN A 44 11.46 15.85 11.41
CA ASN A 44 11.26 17.29 11.33
C ASN A 44 11.55 17.82 9.92
N THR A 45 12.57 17.30 9.24
CA THR A 45 12.87 17.67 7.85
C THR A 45 11.72 17.29 6.92
N LEU A 46 11.13 16.12 7.09
CA LEU A 46 9.96 15.69 6.32
C LEU A 46 8.75 16.57 6.61
N LEU A 47 8.45 16.83 7.88
CA LEU A 47 7.30 17.67 8.26
C LEU A 47 7.46 19.11 7.80
N ASN A 48 8.68 19.65 7.84
CA ASN A 48 8.99 21.00 7.35
C ASN A 48 8.79 21.16 5.84
N ALA A 49 8.98 20.08 5.07
CA ALA A 49 8.65 20.08 3.64
C ALA A 49 7.15 20.31 3.36
N PHE A 50 6.31 20.06 4.36
CA PHE A 50 4.86 20.32 4.34
C PHE A 50 4.45 21.52 5.22
N GLY A 51 5.37 22.43 5.52
CA GLY A 51 5.10 23.66 6.29
C GLY A 51 5.29 23.53 7.81
N GLY A 52 5.75 22.38 8.33
CA GLY A 52 6.15 22.17 9.73
C GLY A 52 5.03 21.95 10.75
N ASN A 53 3.79 22.35 10.43
CA ASN A 53 2.61 22.24 11.31
C ASN A 53 1.69 21.06 10.92
N VAL A 54 2.27 19.98 10.43
CA VAL A 54 1.50 18.79 10.03
C VAL A 54 1.07 18.02 11.27
N ARG A 55 -0.23 17.87 11.44
CA ARG A 55 -0.83 17.02 12.48
C ARG A 55 -0.80 15.56 12.08
N GLU A 56 -1.12 15.29 10.81
CA GLU A 56 -1.21 13.95 10.27
C GLU A 56 -1.04 13.95 8.74
N ILE A 57 -0.48 12.87 8.23
CA ILE A 57 -0.36 12.58 6.80
C ILE A 57 -1.24 11.35 6.50
N VAL A 58 -2.35 11.56 5.81
CA VAL A 58 -3.24 10.49 5.38
C VAL A 58 -2.88 10.09 3.96
N MET A 59 -2.56 8.83 3.77
CA MET A 59 -2.26 8.26 2.46
C MET A 59 -3.38 7.34 2.01
N GLY A 60 -3.77 7.43 0.75
CA GLY A 60 -4.83 6.60 0.19
C GLY A 60 -4.68 6.39 -1.31
N GLY A 61 -5.51 5.52 -1.88
CA GLY A 61 -5.56 5.22 -3.31
C GLY A 61 -4.56 4.15 -3.80
N ALA A 62 -3.61 3.73 -2.96
CA ALA A 62 -2.71 2.62 -3.23
C ALA A 62 -2.12 2.05 -1.93
N ALA A 63 -1.53 0.88 -1.97
CA ALA A 63 -0.78 0.32 -0.85
C ALA A 63 0.51 1.11 -0.62
N LEU A 64 0.85 1.35 0.66
CA LEU A 64 2.13 1.92 1.05
C LEU A 64 3.20 0.81 1.05
N ASN A 65 4.35 1.11 0.48
CA ASN A 65 5.48 0.21 0.48
C ASN A 65 5.88 -0.19 1.93
N PRO A 66 5.94 -1.50 2.26
CA PRO A 66 6.16 -1.96 3.63
C PRO A 66 7.52 -1.53 4.24
N ASP A 67 8.56 -1.40 3.41
CA ASP A 67 9.87 -0.95 3.90
C ASP A 67 9.88 0.54 4.20
N VAL A 68 9.17 1.33 3.40
CA VAL A 68 8.99 2.77 3.65
C VAL A 68 8.14 2.96 4.91
N GLU A 69 7.05 2.21 5.06
CA GLU A 69 6.23 2.21 6.28
C GLU A 69 7.07 1.95 7.53
N LYS A 70 7.90 0.91 7.50
CA LYS A 70 8.81 0.55 8.60
C LYS A 70 9.72 1.72 9.02
N TRP A 71 10.20 2.48 8.06
CA TRP A 71 11.00 3.67 8.35
C TRP A 71 10.18 4.83 8.90
N PHE A 72 8.99 5.09 8.35
CA PHE A 72 8.09 6.12 8.85
C PHE A 72 7.72 5.87 10.32
N ARG A 73 7.47 4.60 10.68
CA ARG A 73 7.23 4.20 12.07
C ARG A 73 8.47 4.42 12.96
N LYS A 74 9.68 4.07 12.50
CA LYS A 74 10.92 4.34 13.23
C LYS A 74 11.14 5.83 13.48
N PHE A 75 10.80 6.68 12.51
CA PHE A 75 10.88 8.14 12.66
C PHE A 75 9.75 8.69 13.52
N LYS A 76 8.75 7.90 13.86
CA LYS A 76 7.49 8.35 14.50
C LYS A 76 6.83 9.45 13.67
N LEU A 77 6.83 9.30 12.34
CA LEU A 77 6.11 10.20 11.44
C LEU A 77 4.60 10.02 11.71
N PRO A 78 3.83 11.12 11.86
CA PRO A 78 2.38 11.01 12.05
C PRO A 78 1.70 10.70 10.71
N PHE A 79 1.55 9.42 10.40
CA PHE A 79 0.92 8.97 9.16
C PHE A 79 -0.05 7.83 9.38
N THR A 80 -1.02 7.74 8.51
CA THR A 80 -1.95 6.62 8.39
C THR A 80 -2.21 6.29 6.93
N VAL A 81 -2.75 5.11 6.68
CA VAL A 81 -3.23 4.68 5.37
C VAL A 81 -4.72 4.46 5.46
N GLY A 82 -5.50 5.19 4.66
CA GLY A 82 -6.93 5.00 4.52
C GLY A 82 -7.27 4.18 3.29
N TYR A 83 -8.38 3.47 3.34
CA TYR A 83 -8.94 2.70 2.24
C TYR A 83 -10.27 3.25 1.81
N GLY A 84 -10.47 3.32 0.51
CA GLY A 84 -11.72 3.77 -0.05
C GLY A 84 -11.75 3.74 -1.56
N MET A 85 -12.90 4.10 -2.10
CA MET A 85 -13.19 4.12 -3.53
C MET A 85 -14.21 5.20 -3.86
N THR A 86 -14.28 5.60 -5.11
CA THR A 86 -15.22 6.65 -5.56
C THR A 86 -16.66 6.31 -5.21
N GLU A 87 -17.02 5.05 -5.34
CA GLU A 87 -18.34 4.49 -5.05
C GLU A 87 -18.75 4.57 -3.57
N ALA A 88 -17.80 4.93 -2.68
CA ALA A 88 -18.02 5.05 -1.22
C ALA A 88 -17.86 6.48 -0.68
N ALA A 89 -17.73 7.48 -1.53
CA ALA A 89 -17.70 8.93 -1.27
C ALA A 89 -16.63 9.45 -0.24
N PRO A 90 -15.38 9.12 -0.28
CA PRO A 90 -14.71 7.96 -0.86
C PRO A 90 -14.31 6.90 0.18
N LEU A 91 -14.47 7.16 1.51
CA LEU A 91 -13.75 6.46 2.59
C LEU A 91 -14.53 5.26 3.13
N LEU A 92 -13.88 4.09 3.15
CA LEU A 92 -14.40 2.85 3.74
C LEU A 92 -13.72 2.53 5.08
N ALA A 93 -12.41 2.75 5.17
CA ALA A 93 -11.65 2.45 6.38
C ALA A 93 -10.58 3.50 6.64
N TYR A 94 -10.36 3.76 7.94
CA TYR A 94 -9.38 4.72 8.44
C TYR A 94 -9.13 4.46 9.93
N GLU A 95 -7.94 4.80 10.41
CA GLU A 95 -7.61 4.87 11.82
C GLU A 95 -6.62 6.03 12.02
N ASP A 96 -6.72 6.74 13.12
CA ASP A 96 -5.77 7.79 13.50
C ASP A 96 -4.34 7.22 13.60
N TRP A 97 -3.34 8.02 13.24
CA TRP A 97 -1.95 7.57 13.12
C TRP A 97 -1.35 6.92 14.39
N TRP A 98 -1.87 7.26 15.57
CA TRP A 98 -1.40 6.68 16.86
C TRP A 98 -1.99 5.30 17.15
N ASP A 99 -3.14 4.96 16.59
CA ASP A 99 -3.81 3.65 16.72
C ASP A 99 -3.67 2.78 15.46
N PHE A 100 -3.14 3.36 14.39
CA PHE A 100 -3.00 2.71 13.10
C PHE A 100 -2.14 1.44 13.15
N ALA A 101 -2.74 0.29 12.87
CA ALA A 101 -2.06 -0.99 12.79
C ALA A 101 -1.16 -1.08 11.55
N SER A 102 0.04 -1.68 11.69
CA SER A 102 0.99 -1.82 10.58
C SER A 102 0.42 -2.64 9.44
N LYS A 103 0.60 -2.16 8.22
CA LYS A 103 0.14 -2.79 6.97
C LYS A 103 -1.39 -2.89 6.83
N SER A 104 -2.16 -2.33 7.75
CA SER A 104 -3.60 -2.24 7.62
C SER A 104 -4.01 -1.00 6.82
N CYS A 105 -5.32 -0.88 6.60
CA CYS A 105 -5.96 0.36 6.13
C CYS A 105 -6.82 0.99 7.22
N GLY A 106 -6.60 0.62 8.49
CA GLY A 106 -7.46 1.00 9.60
C GLY A 106 -8.72 0.15 9.70
N LYS A 107 -9.69 0.66 10.43
CA LYS A 107 -10.99 0.05 10.69
C LYS A 107 -12.08 0.71 9.85
N PRO A 108 -13.25 0.05 9.66
CA PRO A 108 -14.39 0.68 9.02
C PRO A 108 -14.74 2.02 9.69
N VAL A 109 -15.03 3.05 8.89
CA VAL A 109 -15.50 4.33 9.40
C VAL A 109 -16.96 4.23 9.85
N ASP A 110 -17.41 5.10 10.76
CA ASP A 110 -18.74 5.05 11.38
C ASP A 110 -19.91 5.03 10.40
N SER A 111 -19.72 5.53 9.17
CA SER A 111 -20.76 5.60 8.14
C SER A 111 -20.93 4.31 7.33
N VAL A 112 -20.07 3.31 7.52
CA VAL A 112 -20.07 2.05 6.76
C VAL A 112 -19.80 0.85 7.65
N GLU A 113 -20.45 -0.25 7.32
CA GLU A 113 -20.11 -1.58 7.77
C GLU A 113 -19.26 -2.25 6.69
N VAL A 114 -18.26 -3.02 7.08
CA VAL A 114 -17.42 -3.81 6.17
C VAL A 114 -17.41 -5.26 6.60
N ARG A 115 -17.52 -6.16 5.64
CA ARG A 115 -17.30 -7.60 5.84
C ARG A 115 -16.32 -8.15 4.82
N ILE A 116 -15.70 -9.25 5.16
CA ILE A 116 -14.94 -10.08 4.21
C ILE A 116 -15.80 -11.26 3.82
N ASP A 117 -16.03 -11.43 2.53
CA ASP A 117 -16.81 -12.57 2.00
C ASP A 117 -15.96 -13.86 2.07
N SER A 118 -15.91 -14.41 3.27
CA SER A 118 -15.12 -15.59 3.63
C SER A 118 -15.72 -16.30 4.83
N ASP A 119 -15.57 -17.62 4.89
CA ASP A 119 -15.94 -18.46 6.05
C ASP A 119 -14.98 -18.28 7.24
N ASP A 120 -13.80 -17.71 7.00
CA ASP A 120 -12.81 -17.33 8.02
C ASP A 120 -12.16 -15.98 7.64
N PRO A 121 -12.82 -14.85 7.96
CA PRO A 121 -12.36 -13.51 7.58
C PRO A 121 -10.96 -13.14 8.09
N ILE A 122 -10.47 -13.83 9.12
CA ILE A 122 -9.16 -13.57 9.72
C ILE A 122 -8.03 -14.24 8.93
N ASN A 123 -8.24 -15.49 8.53
CA ASN A 123 -7.17 -16.31 7.96
C ASN A 123 -7.33 -16.58 6.46
N LYS A 124 -8.55 -16.44 5.93
CA LYS A 124 -8.85 -16.68 4.53
C LYS A 124 -9.23 -15.39 3.82
N VAL A 125 -8.52 -15.11 2.75
CA VAL A 125 -8.80 -13.95 1.89
C VAL A 125 -10.16 -14.12 1.23
N GLY A 126 -10.97 -13.07 1.30
CA GLY A 126 -12.25 -12.93 0.62
C GLY A 126 -12.43 -11.55 0.03
N GLU A 127 -13.52 -11.35 -0.74
CA GLU A 127 -13.87 -10.04 -1.25
C GLU A 127 -14.28 -9.11 -0.11
N ILE A 128 -13.72 -7.90 -0.09
CA ILE A 128 -14.14 -6.85 0.83
C ILE A 128 -15.49 -6.32 0.33
N GLN A 129 -16.51 -6.38 1.19
CA GLN A 129 -17.84 -5.88 0.89
C GLN A 129 -18.23 -4.81 1.89
N ALA A 130 -18.94 -3.78 1.44
CA ALA A 130 -19.30 -2.63 2.25
C ALA A 130 -20.81 -2.36 2.21
N LYS A 131 -21.37 -1.84 3.32
CA LYS A 131 -22.75 -1.40 3.41
C LYS A 131 -22.82 -0.14 4.26
N GLY A 132 -23.51 0.90 3.79
CA GLY A 132 -23.61 2.16 4.55
C GLY A 132 -24.18 3.31 3.73
N ILE A 133 -24.33 4.43 4.41
CA ILE A 133 -25.02 5.62 3.87
C ILE A 133 -24.16 6.41 2.88
N SER A 134 -22.85 6.22 2.88
CA SER A 134 -21.93 6.90 1.98
C SER A 134 -21.74 6.18 0.63
N LEU A 135 -22.35 4.99 0.46
CA LEU A 135 -22.22 4.23 -0.76
C LEU A 135 -23.10 4.81 -1.89
N MET A 136 -22.61 4.66 -3.12
CA MET A 136 -23.39 5.04 -4.31
C MET A 136 -24.73 4.31 -4.36
N SER A 137 -25.72 4.93 -4.96
CA SER A 137 -27.00 4.28 -5.30
C SER A 137 -26.93 3.46 -6.58
N GLY A 138 -25.90 3.67 -7.40
CA GLY A 138 -25.67 2.94 -8.65
C GLY A 138 -24.90 3.75 -9.69
N TYR A 139 -24.56 3.11 -10.80
CA TYR A 139 -23.93 3.73 -11.95
C TYR A 139 -24.93 4.41 -12.87
N TYR A 140 -24.66 5.64 -13.26
CA TYR A 140 -25.56 6.42 -14.11
C TYR A 140 -25.81 5.72 -15.46
N LYS A 141 -27.11 5.47 -15.76
CA LYS A 141 -27.56 4.80 -16.98
C LYS A 141 -26.90 3.42 -17.25
N ASN A 142 -26.52 2.71 -16.20
CA ASN A 142 -25.91 1.39 -16.32
C ASN A 142 -26.44 0.46 -15.21
N ASP A 143 -27.65 -0.03 -15.42
CA ASP A 143 -28.35 -0.91 -14.46
C ASP A 143 -27.67 -2.27 -14.32
N GLU A 144 -27.06 -2.78 -15.40
CA GLU A 144 -26.34 -4.05 -15.39
C GLU A 144 -25.11 -3.96 -14.48
N ALA A 145 -24.27 -2.94 -14.63
CA ALA A 145 -23.12 -2.71 -13.76
C ALA A 145 -23.55 -2.42 -12.34
N THR A 146 -24.66 -1.67 -12.15
CA THR A 146 -25.22 -1.41 -10.82
C THR A 146 -25.62 -2.71 -10.14
N LYS A 147 -26.37 -3.58 -10.82
CA LYS A 147 -26.78 -4.87 -10.28
C LYS A 147 -25.58 -5.78 -9.96
N ALA A 148 -24.54 -5.77 -10.79
CA ALA A 148 -23.32 -6.53 -10.57
C ALA A 148 -22.50 -6.02 -9.37
N ALA A 149 -22.60 -4.72 -9.06
CA ALA A 149 -21.87 -4.10 -7.96
C ALA A 149 -22.45 -4.40 -6.56
N PHE A 150 -23.65 -4.98 -6.47
CA PHE A 150 -24.27 -5.30 -5.20
C PHE A 150 -24.60 -6.80 -5.09
N THR A 151 -24.54 -7.30 -3.88
CA THR A 151 -25.03 -8.64 -3.52
C THR A 151 -26.55 -8.62 -3.35
N GLU A 152 -27.20 -9.80 -3.33
CA GLU A 152 -28.64 -9.91 -3.13
C GLU A 152 -29.10 -9.35 -1.76
N ASP A 153 -28.25 -9.45 -0.73
CA ASP A 153 -28.48 -8.90 0.62
C ASP A 153 -28.04 -7.42 0.78
N GLY A 154 -27.69 -6.76 -0.34
CA GLY A 154 -27.48 -5.31 -0.44
C GLY A 154 -26.10 -4.82 0.01
N TRP A 155 -25.08 -5.67 -0.01
CA TRP A 155 -23.70 -5.25 0.19
C TRP A 155 -23.04 -4.88 -1.14
N MET A 156 -22.30 -3.78 -1.14
CA MET A 156 -21.52 -3.36 -2.30
C MET A 156 -20.24 -4.20 -2.39
N ARG A 157 -20.01 -4.76 -3.56
CA ARG A 157 -18.76 -5.46 -3.91
C ARG A 157 -17.70 -4.44 -4.28
N THR A 158 -16.58 -4.44 -3.55
CA THR A 158 -15.50 -3.48 -3.84
C THR A 158 -14.59 -3.92 -4.96
N GLY A 159 -14.57 -5.23 -5.24
CA GLY A 159 -13.60 -5.84 -6.13
C GLY A 159 -12.19 -5.94 -5.54
N ASP A 160 -12.01 -5.51 -4.29
CA ASP A 160 -10.76 -5.68 -3.55
C ASP A 160 -10.82 -6.94 -2.69
N LEU A 161 -9.72 -7.64 -2.56
CA LEU A 161 -9.55 -8.84 -1.75
C LEU A 161 -8.76 -8.51 -0.49
N GLY A 162 -9.14 -9.11 0.63
CA GLY A 162 -8.46 -8.85 1.89
C GLY A 162 -8.87 -9.78 3.03
N VAL A 163 -8.35 -9.46 4.20
CA VAL A 163 -8.70 -10.09 5.48
C VAL A 163 -8.98 -9.00 6.52
N MET A 164 -9.67 -9.36 7.59
CA MET A 164 -9.94 -8.48 8.73
C MET A 164 -9.49 -9.17 10.02
N ASP A 165 -8.65 -8.52 10.81
CA ASP A 165 -8.22 -9.09 12.08
C ASP A 165 -9.32 -9.03 13.17
N ALA A 166 -9.06 -9.66 14.31
CA ALA A 166 -9.99 -9.69 15.44
C ALA A 166 -10.27 -8.30 16.05
N SER A 167 -9.44 -7.31 15.76
CA SER A 167 -9.61 -5.91 16.18
C SER A 167 -10.39 -5.07 15.17
N GLY A 168 -10.75 -5.64 14.01
CA GLY A 168 -11.46 -4.96 12.94
C GLY A 168 -10.56 -4.22 11.94
N ASN A 169 -9.23 -4.38 12.02
CA ASN A 169 -8.34 -3.79 11.03
C ASN A 169 -8.42 -4.55 9.69
N ILE A 170 -8.50 -3.81 8.60
CA ILE A 170 -8.60 -4.34 7.24
C ILE A 170 -7.20 -4.38 6.61
N PHE A 171 -6.86 -5.52 5.99
CA PHE A 171 -5.62 -5.75 5.26
C PHE A 171 -5.94 -6.13 3.83
N ILE A 172 -5.66 -5.23 2.88
CA ILE A 172 -5.86 -5.48 1.45
C ILE A 172 -4.74 -6.40 0.96
N ARG A 173 -5.11 -7.36 0.10
CA ARG A 173 -4.20 -8.30 -0.55
C ARG A 173 -4.02 -8.02 -2.03
N GLY A 174 -5.05 -7.55 -2.70
CA GLY A 174 -5.04 -7.23 -4.12
C GLY A 174 -6.43 -7.03 -4.69
N ARG A 175 -6.51 -6.99 -6.01
CA ARG A 175 -7.78 -6.87 -6.75
C ARG A 175 -8.26 -8.24 -7.23
N SER A 176 -9.57 -8.50 -7.12
CA SER A 176 -10.15 -9.77 -7.60
C SER A 176 -9.93 -10.00 -9.09
N LYS A 177 -9.96 -8.94 -9.90
CA LYS A 177 -9.72 -8.99 -11.35
C LYS A 177 -8.26 -9.24 -11.73
N ASN A 178 -7.32 -8.94 -10.83
CA ASN A 178 -5.88 -9.09 -11.05
C ASN A 178 -5.35 -10.41 -10.48
N MET A 179 -6.12 -11.06 -9.61
CA MET A 179 -5.71 -12.32 -9.00
C MET A 179 -5.43 -13.37 -10.08
N ILE A 180 -4.27 -14.00 -10.00
CA ILE A 180 -3.83 -15.06 -10.90
C ILE A 180 -4.03 -16.40 -10.20
N LEU A 181 -4.68 -17.33 -10.87
CA LEU A 181 -4.79 -18.69 -10.38
C LEU A 181 -3.60 -19.51 -10.92
N SER A 182 -2.73 -19.93 -10.04
CA SER A 182 -1.59 -20.77 -10.41
C SER A 182 -2.02 -22.19 -10.85
N ALA A 183 -1.15 -22.89 -11.55
CA ALA A 183 -1.42 -24.24 -12.04
C ALA A 183 -1.72 -25.26 -10.92
N ASN A 184 -1.26 -25.02 -9.69
CA ASN A 184 -1.53 -25.85 -8.51
C ASN A 184 -2.79 -25.40 -7.72
N GLY A 185 -3.56 -24.41 -8.25
CA GLY A 185 -4.78 -23.92 -7.63
C GLY A 185 -4.58 -22.90 -6.52
N GLN A 186 -3.38 -22.36 -6.36
CA GLN A 186 -3.12 -21.29 -5.40
C GLN A 186 -3.43 -19.91 -5.99
N ASN A 187 -4.05 -19.05 -5.19
CA ASN A 187 -4.24 -17.65 -5.54
C ASN A 187 -2.93 -16.89 -5.40
N ILE A 188 -2.55 -16.17 -6.46
CA ILE A 188 -1.40 -15.28 -6.49
C ILE A 188 -1.93 -13.87 -6.63
N TYR A 189 -1.41 -12.99 -5.79
CA TYR A 189 -1.73 -11.56 -5.79
C TYR A 189 -0.56 -10.80 -6.41
N PRO A 190 -0.67 -10.35 -7.67
CA PRO A 190 0.41 -9.66 -8.39
C PRO A 190 0.99 -8.50 -7.60
N GLU A 191 0.15 -7.75 -6.91
CA GLU A 191 0.52 -6.57 -6.14
C GLU A 191 1.50 -6.90 -4.98
N GLU A 192 1.44 -8.10 -4.40
CA GLU A 192 2.39 -8.53 -3.36
C GLU A 192 3.79 -8.79 -3.97
N ILE A 193 3.86 -9.33 -5.19
CA ILE A 193 5.11 -9.55 -5.91
C ILE A 193 5.68 -8.22 -6.40
N GLU A 194 4.84 -7.38 -7.00
CA GLU A 194 5.20 -6.03 -7.46
C GLU A 194 5.79 -5.19 -6.32
N ALA A 195 5.23 -5.27 -5.11
CA ALA A 195 5.77 -4.59 -3.94
C ALA A 195 7.21 -5.01 -3.63
N VAL A 196 7.58 -6.27 -3.85
CA VAL A 196 8.95 -6.77 -3.65
C VAL A 196 9.87 -6.34 -4.80
N VAL A 197 9.40 -6.45 -6.04
CA VAL A 197 10.17 -6.05 -7.24
C VAL A 197 10.43 -4.55 -7.24
N ASN A 198 9.45 -3.73 -6.88
CA ASN A 198 9.57 -2.27 -6.80
C ASN A 198 10.55 -1.78 -5.71
N ASN A 199 10.95 -2.66 -4.78
CA ASN A 199 11.99 -2.37 -3.79
C ASN A 199 13.40 -2.62 -4.31
N GLN A 200 13.56 -3.28 -5.47
CA GLN A 200 14.87 -3.56 -6.03
C GLN A 200 15.56 -2.29 -6.52
N PRO A 201 16.90 -2.25 -6.50
CA PRO A 201 17.66 -1.16 -7.09
C PRO A 201 17.27 -0.96 -8.55
N TYR A 202 17.24 0.30 -8.99
CA TYR A 202 16.92 0.70 -10.38
C TYR A 202 15.52 0.37 -10.87
N VAL A 203 14.61 -0.15 -10.04
CA VAL A 203 13.21 -0.35 -10.40
C VAL A 203 12.41 0.89 -10.00
N ILE A 204 11.70 1.47 -10.98
CA ILE A 204 10.74 2.56 -10.76
C ILE A 204 9.37 1.97 -10.50
N GLU A 205 8.94 1.02 -11.35
CA GLU A 205 7.63 0.41 -11.31
C GLU A 205 7.69 -0.98 -11.97
N SER A 206 6.84 -1.88 -11.52
CA SER A 206 6.67 -3.19 -12.15
C SER A 206 5.20 -3.59 -12.23
N VAL A 207 4.88 -4.43 -13.21
CA VAL A 207 3.58 -5.08 -13.37
C VAL A 207 3.80 -6.57 -13.54
N VAL A 208 3.14 -7.38 -12.72
CA VAL A 208 3.20 -8.84 -12.78
C VAL A 208 2.01 -9.37 -13.57
N VAL A 209 2.30 -10.17 -14.58
CA VAL A 209 1.29 -10.75 -15.48
C VAL A 209 1.49 -12.26 -15.60
N ASP A 210 0.39 -12.97 -15.87
CA ASP A 210 0.44 -14.38 -16.28
C ASP A 210 0.70 -14.45 -17.80
N ARG A 211 1.73 -15.22 -18.16
CA ARG A 211 2.00 -15.60 -19.54
C ARG A 211 1.97 -17.13 -19.69
N GLY A 212 0.76 -17.68 -19.56
CA GLY A 212 0.55 -19.11 -19.68
C GLY A 212 1.12 -19.87 -18.49
N ALA A 213 2.08 -20.64 -18.42
CA ALA A 213 2.56 -21.36 -17.25
C ALA A 213 3.57 -20.58 -16.37
N SER A 214 3.80 -19.30 -16.66
CA SER A 214 4.87 -18.50 -16.00
C SER A 214 4.38 -17.13 -15.58
N LEU A 215 4.74 -16.72 -14.36
CA LEU A 215 4.61 -15.34 -13.94
C LEU A 215 5.76 -14.51 -14.54
N VAL A 216 5.42 -13.37 -15.11
CA VAL A 216 6.38 -12.46 -15.71
C VAL A 216 6.21 -11.08 -15.08
N ALA A 217 7.28 -10.54 -14.53
CA ALA A 217 7.32 -9.14 -14.09
C ALA A 217 7.83 -8.27 -15.25
N LEU A 218 7.00 -7.33 -15.69
CA LEU A 218 7.39 -6.25 -16.59
C LEU A 218 7.94 -5.12 -15.73
N VAL A 219 9.19 -4.73 -15.94
CA VAL A 219 9.88 -3.75 -15.08
C VAL A 219 10.17 -2.47 -15.87
N TYR A 220 9.75 -1.33 -15.32
CA TYR A 220 10.20 -0.02 -15.75
C TYR A 220 11.40 0.41 -14.93
N ALA A 221 12.56 0.43 -15.59
CA ALA A 221 13.84 0.71 -14.93
C ALA A 221 14.18 2.22 -14.95
N ASP A 222 14.96 2.65 -13.95
CA ASP A 222 15.55 3.99 -13.85
C ASP A 222 16.81 4.06 -14.75
N SER A 223 16.59 4.38 -16.02
CA SER A 223 17.65 4.46 -17.04
C SER A 223 18.73 5.48 -16.70
N ASP A 224 18.38 6.60 -16.09
CA ASP A 224 19.33 7.65 -15.73
C ASP A 224 20.27 7.18 -14.63
N LYS A 225 19.74 6.48 -13.64
CA LYS A 225 20.50 5.91 -12.55
C LYS A 225 21.36 4.71 -12.99
N LEU A 226 20.84 3.86 -13.87
CA LEU A 226 21.61 2.77 -14.48
C LEU A 226 22.81 3.32 -15.25
N ALA A 227 22.61 4.37 -16.05
CA ALA A 227 23.68 5.02 -16.79
C ALA A 227 24.72 5.68 -15.86
N ALA A 228 24.25 6.38 -14.82
CA ALA A 228 25.13 7.04 -13.85
C ALA A 228 26.02 6.03 -13.07
N ASP A 229 25.48 4.88 -12.74
CA ASP A 229 26.16 3.83 -11.99
C ASP A 229 26.90 2.82 -12.92
N SER A 230 26.84 3.01 -14.25
CA SER A 230 27.44 2.13 -15.29
C SER A 230 26.98 0.67 -15.16
N VAL A 231 25.71 0.45 -14.83
CA VAL A 231 25.14 -0.90 -14.65
C VAL A 231 24.59 -1.43 -15.97
N ASN A 232 24.99 -2.66 -16.33
CA ASN A 232 24.41 -3.37 -17.45
C ASN A 232 23.05 -3.97 -17.02
N VAL A 233 21.97 -3.60 -17.72
CA VAL A 233 20.60 -4.04 -17.42
C VAL A 233 20.48 -5.56 -17.49
N GLU A 234 21.06 -6.21 -18.53
CA GLU A 234 20.95 -7.66 -18.73
C GLU A 234 21.64 -8.44 -17.60
N GLU A 235 22.81 -7.97 -17.15
CA GLU A 235 23.51 -8.58 -16.02
C GLU A 235 22.77 -8.41 -14.71
N HIS A 236 22.16 -7.24 -14.50
CA HIS A 236 21.41 -6.95 -13.27
C HIS A 236 20.11 -7.75 -13.20
N MET A 237 19.39 -7.89 -14.29
CA MET A 237 18.14 -8.66 -14.36
C MET A 237 18.35 -10.17 -14.18
N ASN A 238 19.53 -10.70 -14.43
CA ASN A 238 19.87 -12.10 -14.17
C ASN A 238 20.13 -12.40 -12.67
N VAL A 239 20.18 -11.39 -11.81
CA VAL A 239 20.42 -11.50 -10.36
C VAL A 239 19.12 -11.30 -9.55
N LEU A 240 18.05 -10.82 -10.21
CA LEU A 240 16.72 -10.64 -9.63
C LEU A 240 15.87 -11.91 -9.77
#